data_452ee4190f01a73d74da8a5cc7045fb0
#
_entry.id   452ee4190f01a73d74da8a5cc7045fb0
#
_cell.length_a   1.000
_cell.length_b   1.000
_cell.length_c   1.000
_cell.angle_alpha   90.00
_cell.angle_beta   90.00
_cell.angle_gamma   90.00
#
_symmetry.space_group_name_H-M   'P 1'
#
loop_
_entity.id
_entity.type
_entity.pdbx_description
1 polymer ?
#
loop_
_entity_poly.entity_id
_entity_poly.type
_entity_poly.pdbx_seq_one_letter_code
_entity_poly.pdbx_strand_id
1 'polypeptide(L)'
;MFQNFFAQLEAADALGFGTAWVAQAHLSTEVQKRNRQSVVPHWEGEVGLCTDFFQLAHACFARTERIEVGSAVMSLLTHGGPVGIAERVGAFLALHGLDPVEKRRLRIGFSAGRFEFMARPYGIVPRDAVEEVAWPALRVQIFAEACEIFLRLLNGEVLSSETVRRTVLS
;
A
#
# COMPACT_ATOMS: atom_id res chain seq x y z
N MET A 1 8.28 18.91 -3.53
CA MET A 1 8.04 17.51 -3.93
C MET A 1 6.72 17.36 -4.68
N PHE A 2 5.55 17.60 -4.06
CA PHE A 2 4.24 17.39 -4.72
C PHE A 2 4.01 18.20 -5.98
N GLN A 3 4.50 19.44 -6.06
CA GLN A 3 4.41 20.26 -7.28
C GLN A 3 5.05 19.55 -8.48
N ASN A 4 6.28 19.03 -8.30
CA ASN A 4 6.97 18.31 -9.38
C ASN A 4 6.28 17.00 -9.73
N PHE A 5 5.75 16.28 -8.71
CA PHE A 5 4.97 15.07 -8.92
C PHE A 5 3.73 15.33 -9.80
N PHE A 6 2.94 16.33 -9.45
CA PHE A 6 1.74 16.68 -10.24
C PHE A 6 2.07 17.17 -11.63
N ALA A 7 3.11 17.99 -11.80
CA ALA A 7 3.56 18.42 -13.11
C ALA A 7 3.97 17.25 -14.02
N GLN A 8 4.66 16.26 -13.45
CA GLN A 8 5.03 15.03 -14.18
C GLN A 8 3.79 14.17 -14.51
N LEU A 9 2.85 14.06 -13.57
CA LEU A 9 1.59 13.33 -13.77
C LEU A 9 0.75 13.94 -14.91
N GLU A 10 0.57 15.26 -14.88
CA GLU A 10 -0.16 16.01 -15.91
C GLU A 10 0.50 15.88 -17.28
N ALA A 11 1.84 15.96 -17.33
CA ALA A 11 2.58 15.72 -18.55
C ALA A 11 2.42 14.27 -19.06
N ALA A 12 2.45 13.28 -18.17
CA ALA A 12 2.24 11.89 -18.53
C ALA A 12 0.81 11.65 -19.06
N ASP A 13 -0.19 12.26 -18.45
CA ASP A 13 -1.58 12.22 -18.94
C ASP A 13 -1.71 12.82 -20.33
N ALA A 14 -1.12 14.00 -20.55
CA ALA A 14 -1.11 14.66 -21.85
C ALA A 14 -0.41 13.84 -22.95
N LEU A 15 0.64 13.09 -22.59
CA LEU A 15 1.38 12.21 -23.48
C LEU A 15 0.70 10.85 -23.72
N GLY A 16 -0.40 10.55 -23.03
CA GLY A 16 -1.20 9.35 -23.24
C GLY A 16 -0.69 8.11 -22.48
N PHE A 17 0.06 8.28 -21.38
CA PHE A 17 0.39 7.17 -20.50
C PHE A 17 -0.87 6.60 -19.84
N GLY A 18 -0.96 5.26 -19.74
CA GLY A 18 -2.16 4.59 -19.24
C GLY A 18 -2.29 4.58 -17.73
N THR A 19 -1.19 4.44 -17.00
CA THR A 19 -1.21 4.32 -15.54
C THR A 19 0.01 4.99 -14.92
N ALA A 20 -0.22 5.82 -13.91
CA ALA A 20 0.81 6.36 -13.02
C ALA A 20 0.96 5.48 -11.78
N TRP A 21 2.08 4.79 -11.66
CA TRP A 21 2.39 3.98 -10.50
C TRP A 21 3.14 4.79 -9.46
N VAL A 22 2.54 4.94 -8.29
CA VAL A 22 3.08 5.74 -7.20
C VAL A 22 3.78 4.85 -6.20
N ALA A 23 5.10 5.05 -6.06
CA ALA A 23 5.86 4.39 -5.01
C ALA A 23 5.46 4.94 -3.64
N GLN A 24 5.18 4.03 -2.71
CA GLN A 24 4.74 4.37 -1.37
C GLN A 24 5.54 3.61 -0.33
N ALA A 25 5.94 4.30 0.74
CA ALA A 25 6.59 3.66 1.87
C ALA A 25 6.08 4.26 3.18
N HIS A 26 5.80 3.39 4.14
CA HIS A 26 5.37 3.77 5.48
C HIS A 26 6.59 4.00 6.36
N LEU A 27 6.62 5.10 7.14
CA LEU A 27 7.74 5.45 8.02
C LEU A 27 9.11 5.51 7.32
N SER A 28 9.12 5.93 6.05
CA SER A 28 10.32 5.77 5.21
C SER A 28 11.41 6.82 5.45
N THR A 29 11.04 8.00 5.93
CA THR A 29 11.90 9.19 5.83
C THR A 29 13.23 9.08 6.54
N GLU A 30 13.27 8.75 7.82
CA GLU A 30 14.56 8.70 8.54
C GLU A 30 15.28 7.37 8.37
N VAL A 31 14.56 6.27 8.32
CA VAL A 31 15.18 4.94 8.26
C VAL A 31 15.76 4.68 6.87
N GLN A 32 15.14 5.17 5.82
CA GLN A 32 15.73 5.07 4.47
C GLN A 32 16.97 5.93 4.32
N LYS A 33 17.00 7.12 4.92
CA LYS A 33 18.22 7.97 4.95
C LYS A 33 19.38 7.31 5.68
N ARG A 34 19.10 6.47 6.68
CA ARG A 34 20.11 5.72 7.44
C ARG A 34 20.50 4.40 6.76
N ASN A 35 19.70 3.92 5.82
CA ASN A 35 19.99 2.69 5.13
C ASN A 35 21.09 2.91 4.09
N ARG A 36 22.24 2.25 4.31
CA ARG A 36 23.39 2.33 3.40
C ARG A 36 23.17 1.58 2.07
N GLN A 37 22.15 0.74 2.00
CA GLN A 37 21.78 0.06 0.76
C GLN A 37 20.66 0.83 0.09
N SER A 38 20.95 1.45 -1.04
CA SER A 38 19.96 2.11 -1.86
C SER A 38 18.90 1.11 -2.34
N VAL A 39 17.63 1.48 -2.25
CA VAL A 39 16.51 0.69 -2.78
C VAL A 39 16.49 0.74 -4.32
N VAL A 40 16.92 1.86 -4.86
CA VAL A 40 17.12 2.05 -6.31
C VAL A 40 18.63 2.23 -6.52
N PRO A 41 19.26 1.43 -7.39
CA PRO A 41 20.68 1.57 -7.69
C PRO A 41 21.03 3.02 -8.06
N HIS A 42 22.11 3.51 -7.52
CA HIS A 42 22.64 4.87 -7.76
C HIS A 42 21.76 6.03 -7.23
N TRP A 43 20.73 5.74 -6.42
CA TRP A 43 19.87 6.75 -5.81
C TRP A 43 20.11 6.82 -4.30
N GLU A 44 20.59 7.93 -3.82
CA GLU A 44 20.68 8.23 -2.39
C GLU A 44 19.48 9.05 -1.95
N GLY A 45 18.73 8.57 -0.97
CA GLY A 45 17.61 9.31 -0.40
C GLY A 45 16.32 8.52 -0.29
N GLU A 46 15.24 9.25 -0.11
CA GLU A 46 13.91 8.67 0.07
C GLU A 46 13.33 8.16 -1.26
N VAL A 47 12.79 6.95 -1.23
CA VAL A 47 12.02 6.38 -2.32
C VAL A 47 10.58 6.24 -1.89
N GLY A 48 9.70 6.92 -2.58
CA GLY A 48 8.26 6.89 -2.35
C GLY A 48 7.74 8.07 -1.54
N LEU A 49 6.46 8.24 -1.61
CA LEU A 49 5.71 9.26 -0.89
C LEU A 49 5.15 8.67 0.40
N CYS A 50 5.48 9.30 1.54
CA CYS A 50 4.87 8.99 2.82
C CYS A 50 3.56 9.78 2.96
N THR A 51 2.50 9.31 2.28
CA THR A 51 1.19 9.95 2.27
C THR A 51 0.07 8.93 2.21
N ASP A 52 -1.14 9.39 2.40
CA ASP A 52 -2.33 8.59 2.14
C ASP A 52 -2.53 8.43 0.63
N PHE A 53 -2.40 7.20 0.16
CA PHE A 53 -2.51 6.89 -1.27
C PHE A 53 -3.89 7.24 -1.83
N PHE A 54 -4.95 7.03 -1.09
CA PHE A 54 -6.32 7.27 -1.58
C PHE A 54 -6.61 8.77 -1.72
N GLN A 55 -6.16 9.57 -0.77
CA GLN A 55 -6.25 11.02 -0.88
C GLN A 55 -5.40 11.54 -2.06
N LEU A 56 -4.20 11.00 -2.23
CA LEU A 56 -3.36 11.34 -3.37
C LEU A 56 -4.02 10.93 -4.68
N ALA A 57 -4.64 9.77 -4.77
CA ALA A 57 -5.35 9.31 -5.96
C ALA A 57 -6.50 10.26 -6.33
N HIS A 58 -7.32 10.71 -5.38
CA HIS A 58 -8.33 11.74 -5.63
C HIS A 58 -7.70 13.02 -6.18
N ALA A 59 -6.59 13.48 -5.62
CA ALA A 59 -5.90 14.68 -6.11
C ALA A 59 -5.30 14.48 -7.51
N CYS A 60 -4.88 13.25 -7.85
CA CYS A 60 -4.44 12.91 -9.20
C CYS A 60 -5.59 12.94 -10.21
N PHE A 61 -6.70 12.27 -9.91
CA PHE A 61 -7.87 12.25 -10.76
C PHE A 61 -8.46 13.66 -10.99
N ALA A 62 -8.43 14.52 -9.97
CA ALA A 62 -8.88 15.91 -10.11
C ALA A 62 -8.02 16.77 -11.05
N ARG A 63 -6.79 16.31 -11.40
CA ARG A 63 -5.83 17.06 -12.23
C ARG A 63 -5.60 16.46 -13.61
N THR A 64 -6.15 15.31 -13.86
CA THR A 64 -5.89 14.53 -15.08
C THR A 64 -7.20 14.07 -15.69
N GLU A 65 -7.18 13.67 -16.96
CA GLU A 65 -8.39 13.29 -17.70
C GLU A 65 -8.44 11.80 -18.06
N ARG A 66 -7.29 11.16 -18.25
CA ARG A 66 -7.21 9.81 -18.84
C ARG A 66 -6.41 8.81 -18.03
N ILE A 67 -5.33 9.28 -17.36
CA ILE A 67 -4.39 8.41 -16.68
C ILE A 67 -5.02 7.77 -15.44
N GLU A 68 -4.87 6.46 -15.31
CA GLU A 68 -5.23 5.72 -14.09
C GLU A 68 -4.13 5.86 -13.04
N VAL A 69 -4.46 5.61 -11.77
CA VAL A 69 -3.50 5.72 -10.67
C VAL A 69 -3.34 4.37 -9.97
N GLY A 70 -2.11 3.99 -9.72
CA GLY A 70 -1.78 2.73 -9.07
C GLY A 70 -0.80 2.86 -7.91
N SER A 71 -0.97 2.05 -6.86
CA SER A 71 0.00 1.96 -5.76
C SER A 71 1.09 0.94 -6.07
N ALA A 72 2.35 1.33 -5.91
CA ALA A 72 3.50 0.47 -6.17
C ALA A 72 4.52 0.49 -5.02
N VAL A 73 4.24 -0.16 -3.91
CA VAL A 73 3.08 -0.95 -3.51
C VAL A 73 2.64 -0.58 -2.10
N MET A 74 1.38 -0.82 -1.77
CA MET A 74 0.86 -0.63 -0.43
C MET A 74 1.17 -1.85 0.44
N SER A 75 1.56 -1.65 1.69
CA SER A 75 1.76 -2.76 2.62
C SER A 75 0.45 -3.10 3.34
N LEU A 76 -0.05 -4.32 3.15
CA LEU A 76 -1.25 -4.80 3.82
C LEU A 76 -1.07 -4.99 5.33
N LEU A 77 0.17 -5.15 5.80
CA LEU A 77 0.47 -5.39 7.22
C LEU A 77 0.64 -4.10 8.03
N THR A 78 0.78 -2.97 7.32
CA THR A 78 0.89 -1.63 7.92
C THR A 78 -0.33 -0.80 7.51
N HIS A 79 -0.37 0.47 7.55
CA HIS A 79 -1.50 1.30 7.06
C HIS A 79 -2.90 0.92 7.61
N GLY A 80 -2.97 0.33 8.81
CA GLY A 80 -4.23 -0.11 9.41
C GLY A 80 -4.60 -1.59 9.18
N GLY A 81 -3.70 -2.36 8.58
CA GLY A 81 -3.92 -3.77 8.29
C GLY A 81 -4.92 -4.02 7.15
N PRO A 82 -5.24 -5.29 6.87
CA PRO A 82 -6.11 -5.64 5.75
C PRO A 82 -7.53 -5.06 5.86
N VAL A 83 -8.06 -4.97 7.07
CA VAL A 83 -9.40 -4.41 7.33
C VAL A 83 -9.40 -2.90 7.04
N GLY A 84 -8.50 -2.14 7.65
CA GLY A 84 -8.44 -0.69 7.46
C GLY A 84 -8.15 -0.29 6.03
N ILE A 85 -7.35 -1.09 5.29
CA ILE A 85 -7.11 -0.84 3.88
C ILE A 85 -8.37 -1.14 3.06
N ALA A 86 -9.08 -2.23 3.33
CA ALA A 86 -10.33 -2.57 2.63
C ALA A 86 -11.40 -1.49 2.83
N GLU A 87 -11.57 -0.99 4.06
CA GLU A 87 -12.48 0.12 4.37
C GLU A 87 -12.13 1.39 3.58
N ARG A 88 -10.84 1.72 3.49
CA ARG A 88 -10.37 2.90 2.73
C ARG A 88 -10.55 2.73 1.23
N VAL A 89 -10.34 1.52 0.69
CA VAL A 89 -10.68 1.22 -0.71
C VAL A 89 -12.17 1.40 -0.93
N GLY A 90 -13.01 0.84 -0.06
CA GLY A 90 -14.46 0.98 -0.13
C GLY A 90 -14.91 2.45 -0.09
N ALA A 91 -14.37 3.23 0.83
CA ALA A 91 -14.66 4.67 0.92
C ALA A 91 -14.21 5.42 -0.34
N PHE A 92 -13.00 5.12 -0.86
CA PHE A 92 -12.52 5.69 -2.10
C PHE A 92 -13.47 5.38 -3.27
N LEU A 93 -13.84 4.12 -3.45
CA LEU A 93 -14.70 3.68 -4.55
C LEU A 93 -16.10 4.31 -4.46
N ALA A 94 -16.64 4.44 -3.25
CA ALA A 94 -17.93 5.11 -3.04
C ALA A 94 -17.88 6.58 -3.47
N LEU A 95 -16.83 7.32 -3.09
CA LEU A 95 -16.66 8.72 -3.48
C LEU A 95 -16.34 8.88 -4.97
N HIS A 96 -15.45 8.03 -5.50
CA HIS A 96 -15.08 8.05 -6.91
C HIS A 96 -16.26 7.71 -7.83
N GLY A 97 -17.13 6.79 -7.41
CA GLY A 97 -18.31 6.37 -8.14
C GLY A 97 -19.48 7.37 -8.10
N LEU A 98 -19.39 8.46 -7.34
CA LEU A 98 -20.41 9.52 -7.34
C LEU A 98 -20.45 10.27 -8.67
N ASP A 99 -19.34 10.35 -9.39
CA ASP A 99 -19.31 10.93 -10.73
C ASP A 99 -19.60 9.83 -11.77
N PRO A 100 -20.75 9.87 -12.44
CA PRO A 100 -21.14 8.84 -13.40
C PRO A 100 -20.30 8.84 -14.68
N VAL A 101 -19.56 9.92 -14.95
CA VAL A 101 -18.68 10.01 -16.12
C VAL A 101 -17.26 9.55 -15.83
N GLU A 102 -16.86 9.52 -14.57
CA GLU A 102 -15.56 9.03 -14.16
C GLU A 102 -15.47 7.49 -14.31
N LYS A 103 -14.58 7.01 -15.16
CA LYS A 103 -14.41 5.57 -15.45
C LYS A 103 -13.00 5.07 -15.21
N ARG A 104 -12.06 5.94 -14.82
CA ARG A 104 -10.68 5.57 -14.57
C ARG A 104 -10.59 4.68 -13.33
N ARG A 105 -9.71 3.73 -13.38
CA ARG A 105 -9.57 2.72 -12.32
C ARG A 105 -8.51 3.12 -11.33
N LEU A 106 -8.77 2.82 -10.07
CA LEU A 106 -7.74 2.74 -9.06
C LEU A 106 -7.11 1.34 -9.13
N ARG A 107 -5.79 1.29 -9.31
CA ARG A 107 -5.04 0.03 -9.34
C ARG A 107 -4.34 -0.18 -8.00
N ILE A 108 -4.59 -1.32 -7.37
CA ILE A 108 -4.04 -1.63 -6.06
C ILE A 108 -2.93 -2.67 -6.20
N GLY A 109 -1.68 -2.24 -6.14
CA GLY A 109 -0.55 -3.11 -5.89
C GLY A 109 -0.29 -3.20 -4.40
N PHE A 110 -0.12 -4.41 -3.86
CA PHE A 110 0.09 -4.62 -2.43
C PHE A 110 1.13 -5.71 -2.12
N SER A 111 1.70 -5.63 -0.93
CA SER A 111 2.73 -6.55 -0.45
C SER A 111 2.72 -6.66 1.07
N ALA A 112 3.56 -7.55 1.61
CA ALA A 112 3.82 -7.65 3.04
C ALA A 112 4.57 -6.43 3.63
N GLY A 113 5.08 -5.56 2.76
CA GLY A 113 6.03 -4.53 3.13
C GLY A 113 7.47 -5.06 3.10
N ARG A 114 8.37 -4.26 2.53
CA ARG A 114 9.77 -4.65 2.32
C ARG A 114 10.59 -4.64 3.61
N PHE A 115 10.32 -3.66 4.48
CA PHE A 115 11.14 -3.37 5.64
C PHE A 115 10.45 -3.78 6.92
N GLU A 116 11.15 -4.50 7.79
CA GLU A 116 10.61 -4.96 9.08
C GLU A 116 10.22 -3.82 10.01
N PHE A 117 10.98 -2.73 10.00
CA PHE A 117 10.68 -1.58 10.84
C PHE A 117 9.28 -1.01 10.59
N MET A 118 8.72 -1.20 9.38
CA MET A 118 7.37 -0.72 9.04
C MET A 118 6.27 -1.48 9.79
N ALA A 119 6.50 -2.75 10.06
CA ALA A 119 5.53 -3.62 10.73
C ALA A 119 5.66 -3.60 12.28
N ARG A 120 6.84 -3.22 12.77
CA ARG A 120 7.15 -3.20 14.22
C ARG A 120 6.20 -2.34 15.06
N PRO A 121 5.77 -1.13 14.65
CA PRO A 121 4.80 -0.34 15.40
C PRO A 121 3.42 -0.98 15.54
N TYR A 122 3.13 -1.96 14.70
CA TYR A 122 1.87 -2.72 14.70
C TYR A 122 1.97 -4.05 15.46
N GLY A 123 3.10 -4.27 16.16
CA GLY A 123 3.33 -5.52 16.90
C GLY A 123 3.62 -6.74 16.04
N ILE A 124 3.87 -6.57 14.74
CA ILE A 124 4.23 -7.65 13.81
C ILE A 124 5.73 -7.86 13.88
N VAL A 125 6.13 -8.59 14.92
CA VAL A 125 7.52 -8.92 15.25
C VAL A 125 7.58 -10.34 15.80
N PRO A 126 8.73 -11.03 15.73
CA PRO A 126 8.90 -12.30 16.41
C PRO A 126 8.74 -12.11 17.93
N ARG A 127 8.05 -13.06 18.56
CA ARG A 127 7.74 -13.02 20.00
C ARG A 127 8.80 -13.71 20.87
N ASP A 128 9.54 -14.64 20.27
CA ASP A 128 10.58 -15.42 20.93
C ASP A 128 11.67 -15.86 19.94
N ALA A 129 12.68 -16.58 20.44
CA ALA A 129 13.80 -17.04 19.65
C ALA A 129 13.43 -18.08 18.57
N VAL A 130 12.35 -18.83 18.77
CA VAL A 130 11.88 -19.81 17.79
C VAL A 130 11.23 -19.09 16.62
N GLU A 131 10.38 -18.11 16.90
CA GLU A 131 9.78 -17.26 15.88
C GLU A 131 10.81 -16.42 15.14
N GLU A 132 11.87 -15.97 15.80
CA GLU A 132 12.97 -15.23 15.16
C GLU A 132 13.59 -16.07 14.04
N VAL A 133 13.87 -17.36 14.31
CA VAL A 133 14.43 -18.28 13.31
C VAL A 133 13.44 -18.57 12.18
N ALA A 134 12.17 -18.73 12.52
CA ALA A 134 11.10 -19.03 11.56
C ALA A 134 10.50 -17.78 10.89
N TRP A 135 10.97 -16.59 11.24
CA TRP A 135 10.35 -15.32 10.87
C TRP A 135 10.11 -15.13 9.37
N PRO A 136 11.03 -15.52 8.47
CA PRO A 136 10.77 -15.41 7.03
C PRO A 136 9.51 -16.19 6.59
N ALA A 137 9.31 -17.39 7.12
CA ALA A 137 8.15 -18.22 6.80
C ALA A 137 6.87 -17.67 7.45
N LEU A 138 6.94 -17.23 8.71
CA LEU A 138 5.81 -16.63 9.42
C LEU A 138 5.30 -15.37 8.73
N ARG A 139 6.18 -14.51 8.27
CA ARG A 139 5.80 -13.30 7.52
C ARG A 139 5.01 -13.64 6.26
N VAL A 140 5.38 -14.70 5.56
CA VAL A 140 4.63 -15.16 4.37
C VAL A 140 3.23 -15.61 4.76
N GLN A 141 3.09 -16.37 5.86
CA GLN A 141 1.78 -16.83 6.34
C GLN A 141 0.89 -15.66 6.81
N ILE A 142 1.45 -14.75 7.60
CA ILE A 142 0.75 -13.53 8.05
C ILE A 142 0.28 -12.71 6.84
N PHE A 143 1.12 -12.58 5.83
CA PHE A 143 0.76 -11.86 4.62
C PHE A 143 -0.32 -12.59 3.81
N ALA A 144 -0.25 -13.90 3.67
CA ALA A 144 -1.26 -14.69 2.97
C ALA A 144 -2.63 -14.55 3.64
N GLU A 145 -2.69 -14.62 4.98
CA GLU A 145 -3.91 -14.38 5.74
C GLU A 145 -4.45 -12.95 5.56
N ALA A 146 -3.56 -11.96 5.62
CA ALA A 146 -3.94 -10.58 5.38
C ALA A 146 -4.49 -10.35 3.96
N CYS A 147 -3.92 -11.03 2.95
CA CYS A 147 -4.44 -11.00 1.58
C CYS A 147 -5.83 -11.63 1.50
N GLU A 148 -6.04 -12.78 2.13
CA GLU A 148 -7.35 -13.45 2.15
C GLU A 148 -8.41 -12.53 2.77
N ILE A 149 -8.15 -11.98 3.95
CA ILE A 149 -9.06 -11.07 4.63
C ILE A 149 -9.37 -9.85 3.75
N PHE A 150 -8.33 -9.22 3.19
CA PHE A 150 -8.49 -8.05 2.34
C PHE A 150 -9.36 -8.33 1.12
N LEU A 151 -9.09 -9.41 0.39
CA LEU A 151 -9.82 -9.76 -0.83
C LEU A 151 -11.27 -10.15 -0.54
N ARG A 152 -11.53 -10.87 0.56
CA ARG A 152 -12.88 -11.24 0.98
C ARG A 152 -13.71 -10.01 1.33
N LEU A 153 -13.14 -9.06 2.07
CA LEU A 153 -13.81 -7.79 2.37
C LEU A 153 -14.09 -6.96 1.11
N LEU A 154 -13.16 -6.92 0.15
CA LEU A 154 -13.40 -6.26 -1.13
C LEU A 154 -14.47 -6.95 -1.98
N ASN A 155 -14.65 -8.26 -1.80
CA ASN A 155 -15.73 -9.02 -2.41
C ASN A 155 -17.10 -8.84 -1.72
N GLY A 156 -17.15 -8.01 -0.68
CA GLY A 156 -18.38 -7.71 0.05
C GLY A 156 -18.76 -8.73 1.12
N GLU A 157 -17.85 -9.63 1.50
CA GLU A 157 -18.11 -10.58 2.58
C GLU A 157 -18.10 -9.90 3.95
N VAL A 158 -18.98 -10.36 4.83
CA VAL A 158 -18.97 -9.98 6.24
C VAL A 158 -18.10 -10.96 7.01
N LEU A 159 -17.01 -10.46 7.58
CA LEU A 159 -16.09 -11.27 8.37
C LEU A 159 -16.26 -11.00 9.87
N SER A 160 -16.36 -12.07 10.67
CA SER A 160 -16.25 -11.98 12.12
C SER A 160 -14.77 -11.97 12.54
N SER A 161 -14.45 -11.28 13.61
CA SER A 161 -13.11 -11.33 14.24
C SER A 161 -12.72 -12.75 14.68
N GLU A 162 -13.69 -13.64 14.87
CA GLU A 162 -13.47 -15.05 15.20
C GLU A 162 -12.98 -15.88 14.02
N THR A 163 -13.17 -15.40 12.78
CA THR A 163 -12.70 -16.08 11.56
C THR A 163 -11.23 -15.83 11.27
N VAL A 164 -10.61 -14.86 11.95
CA VAL A 164 -9.18 -14.57 11.82
C VAL A 164 -8.40 -15.68 12.54
N ARG A 165 -7.69 -16.47 11.79
CA ARG A 165 -6.87 -17.56 12.34
C ARG A 165 -5.65 -17.00 13.07
N ARG A 166 -5.38 -17.51 14.25
CA ARG A 166 -4.08 -17.29 14.89
C ARG A 166 -3.01 -18.04 14.12
N THR A 167 -1.99 -17.35 13.67
CA THR A 167 -0.78 -18.01 13.17
C THR A 167 -0.09 -18.64 14.36
N VAL A 168 -0.14 -19.98 14.44
CA VAL A 168 0.49 -20.77 15.50
C VAL A 168 1.57 -21.62 14.85
N LEU A 169 2.79 -21.53 15.38
CA LEU A 169 3.82 -22.53 15.08
C LEU A 169 3.46 -23.82 15.82
N SER A 170 3.20 -24.87 15.10
CA SER A 170 3.10 -26.23 15.62
C SER A 170 4.45 -26.90 15.62
#